data_258769d23417ae6ae3edc53a0f09f8b7
#
_entry.id   258769d23417ae6ae3edc53a0f09f8b7
#
_cell.length_a   1.000
_cell.length_b   1.000
_cell.length_c   1.000
_cell.angle_alpha   90.00
_cell.angle_beta   90.00
_cell.angle_gamma   90.00
#
_symmetry.space_group_name_H-M   'P 1'
#
loop_
_entity.id
_entity.type
_entity.pdbx_description
1 polymer ?
#
loop_
_entity_poly.entity_id
_entity_poly.type
_entity_poly.pdbx_seq_one_letter_code
_entity_poly.pdbx_strand_id
1 'polypeptide(L)'
;MQWLSGLYYTDFISFYSPTQLCGGGTTKSNSNELPISVPLTSFIYLSRSEEEMKKNIVKDVLFLGQKSEEATPEDRTLALDLQDTLNAHLLECVGLAANMIGVKKRAIIIRMGSENLVLFNPVLLEKKKPYQTEEGCLSLVGSRPTTRYEEISVAYRDVNWKAKTIQLSGFPAQICQHEMDHLEGIII
;
A
#
# COMPACT_ATOMS: atom_id res chain seq x y z
N MET A 1 -10.31 -4.05 14.85
CA MET A 1 -9.56 -4.94 15.76
C MET A 1 -9.93 -6.39 15.47
N GLN A 2 -9.51 -6.96 14.34
CA GLN A 2 -9.62 -8.42 14.11
C GLN A 2 -9.13 -8.86 12.73
N TRP A 3 -7.89 -8.41 12.38
CA TRP A 3 -7.09 -9.07 11.35
C TRP A 3 -6.08 -10.07 11.95
N LEU A 4 -6.07 -10.25 13.31
CA LEU A 4 -5.02 -10.95 14.04
C LEU A 4 -5.55 -12.10 14.92
N SER A 5 -6.55 -12.86 14.51
CA SER A 5 -6.86 -14.12 15.18
C SER A 5 -6.65 -15.32 14.26
N GLY A 6 -5.40 -15.72 14.15
CA GLY A 6 -5.04 -17.01 13.58
C GLY A 6 -3.88 -16.96 12.61
N LEU A 7 -2.71 -17.22 13.12
CA LEU A 7 -1.49 -17.78 12.53
C LEU A 7 -0.23 -16.89 12.60
N TYR A 8 0.56 -17.20 13.66
CA TYR A 8 2.03 -17.15 13.70
C TYR A 8 2.75 -15.83 13.40
N TYR A 9 2.77 -14.99 14.43
CA TYR A 9 3.82 -13.99 14.60
C TYR A 9 4.86 -14.50 15.62
N THR A 10 5.54 -15.57 15.27
CA THR A 10 6.78 -15.96 15.94
C THR A 10 7.77 -16.35 14.86
N ASP A 11 8.90 -15.67 14.83
CA ASP A 11 10.08 -15.83 14.01
C ASP A 11 10.29 -14.73 12.95
N PHE A 12 10.66 -13.54 13.41
CA PHE A 12 11.58 -12.66 12.66
C PHE A 12 11.95 -11.41 13.50
N ILE A 13 12.46 -11.63 14.73
CA ILE A 13 13.27 -10.60 15.40
C ILE A 13 14.63 -11.25 15.72
N SER A 14 15.52 -11.21 14.76
CA SER A 14 16.96 -11.28 15.05
C SER A 14 17.73 -10.76 13.84
N PHE A 15 18.72 -9.92 14.14
CA PHE A 15 19.74 -9.35 13.25
C PHE A 15 19.42 -8.01 12.59
N TYR A 16 19.59 -6.93 13.36
CA TYR A 16 20.42 -5.81 12.91
C TYR A 16 20.98 -5.08 14.14
N SER A 17 22.21 -5.38 14.48
CA SER A 17 23.03 -4.62 15.44
C SER A 17 23.87 -3.61 14.63
N PRO A 18 23.90 -2.32 14.97
CA PRO A 18 24.80 -1.39 14.31
C PRO A 18 26.19 -1.49 14.96
N THR A 19 27.15 -2.05 14.25
CA THR A 19 28.57 -1.95 14.61
C THR A 19 29.10 -0.58 14.25
N GLN A 20 29.49 0.11 15.29
CA GLN A 20 30.33 1.30 15.32
C GLN A 20 31.67 1.05 14.63
N LEU A 21 32.05 1.90 13.69
CA LEU A 21 33.44 2.04 13.26
C LEU A 21 33.85 3.51 13.33
N CYS A 22 34.62 3.80 14.39
CA CYS A 22 35.46 4.97 14.47
C CYS A 22 36.72 4.75 13.62
N GLY A 23 37.03 5.68 12.72
CA GLY A 23 38.29 5.71 11.99
C GLY A 23 38.50 7.09 11.40
N GLY A 24 39.33 7.90 12.06
CA GLY A 24 39.74 9.22 11.57
C GLY A 24 40.67 9.10 10.39
N GLY A 25 40.50 9.97 9.40
CA GLY A 25 41.37 10.14 8.27
C GLY A 25 41.07 11.47 7.58
N THR A 26 41.91 12.47 7.84
CA THR A 26 41.93 13.76 7.14
C THR A 26 42.42 13.57 5.73
N THR A 27 41.61 13.86 4.71
CA THR A 27 42.08 14.13 3.35
C THR A 27 41.35 15.32 2.73
N LYS A 28 42.16 16.14 2.07
CA LYS A 28 41.83 17.45 1.49
C LYS A 28 40.75 17.35 0.42
N SER A 29 39.84 18.33 0.46
CA SER A 29 38.83 18.64 -0.54
C SER A 29 39.44 18.87 -1.93
N ASN A 30 38.99 18.10 -2.92
CA ASN A 30 39.08 18.48 -4.33
C ASN A 30 37.65 18.76 -4.80
N SER A 31 37.37 20.03 -5.05
CA SER A 31 36.13 20.57 -5.57
C SER A 31 36.04 20.31 -7.07
N ASN A 32 35.36 19.29 -7.51
CA ASN A 32 34.73 19.14 -8.84
C ASN A 32 33.96 17.83 -8.92
N GLU A 33 32.94 17.68 -8.10
CA GLU A 33 31.88 16.67 -8.32
C GLU A 33 30.59 17.40 -8.70
N LEU A 34 30.08 17.05 -9.87
CA LEU A 34 28.78 17.49 -10.36
C LEU A 34 27.71 17.06 -9.36
N PRO A 35 26.66 17.85 -9.09
CA PRO A 35 25.65 17.50 -8.13
C PRO A 35 24.94 16.22 -8.61
N ILE A 36 24.93 15.20 -7.75
CA ILE A 36 24.12 14.00 -7.90
C ILE A 36 22.67 14.48 -8.13
N SER A 37 22.12 14.18 -9.30
CA SER A 37 20.73 14.51 -9.60
C SER A 37 19.81 13.72 -8.64
N VAL A 38 19.42 14.35 -7.55
CA VAL A 38 18.45 13.80 -6.63
C VAL A 38 17.12 13.68 -7.39
N PRO A 39 16.49 12.52 -7.45
CA PRO A 39 15.24 12.37 -8.16
C PRO A 39 14.17 13.30 -7.56
N LEU A 40 13.35 13.89 -8.44
CA LEU A 40 12.30 14.86 -8.07
C LEU A 40 11.40 14.37 -6.90
N THR A 41 11.21 13.04 -6.78
CA THR A 41 10.51 12.38 -5.70
C THR A 41 11.13 12.61 -4.33
N SER A 42 12.47 12.75 -4.23
CA SER A 42 13.14 13.01 -2.95
C SER A 42 12.96 14.46 -2.50
N PHE A 43 12.81 15.42 -3.41
CA PHE A 43 12.52 16.82 -3.08
C PHE A 43 11.10 17.02 -2.55
N ILE A 44 10.13 16.29 -3.10
CA ILE A 44 8.73 16.35 -2.64
C ILE A 44 8.62 15.76 -1.21
N TYR A 45 9.40 14.74 -0.89
CA TYR A 45 9.39 14.11 0.44
C TYR A 45 9.96 15.02 1.53
N LEU A 46 10.97 15.84 1.22
CA LEU A 46 11.63 16.74 2.17
C LEU A 46 10.82 17.99 2.55
N SER A 47 9.75 18.30 1.81
CA SER A 47 8.93 19.50 2.03
C SER A 47 7.57 19.24 2.68
N ARG A 48 7.21 17.97 2.96
CA ARG A 48 5.92 17.61 3.58
C ARG A 48 6.07 17.54 5.11
N SER A 49 5.19 18.23 5.84
CA SER A 49 5.08 18.09 7.30
C SER A 49 4.50 16.70 7.66
N GLU A 50 4.82 16.18 8.85
CA GLU A 50 4.26 14.89 9.31
C GLU A 50 2.73 14.86 9.32
N GLU A 51 2.09 16.00 9.52
CA GLU A 51 0.62 16.16 9.49
C GLU A 51 0.03 16.11 8.07
N GLU A 52 0.83 16.49 7.03
CA GLU A 52 0.44 16.39 5.62
C GLU A 52 0.62 14.97 5.05
N MET A 53 1.40 14.12 5.70
CA MET A 53 1.74 12.78 5.20
C MET A 53 0.64 11.76 5.48
N LYS A 54 -0.08 11.87 6.61
CA LYS A 54 -1.14 10.94 7.00
C LYS A 54 -2.52 11.49 6.66
N LYS A 55 -3.32 10.73 5.90
CA LYS A 55 -4.72 11.07 5.62
C LYS A 55 -5.67 10.44 6.64
N ASN A 56 -6.78 11.11 6.92
CA ASN A 56 -7.83 10.56 7.76
C ASN A 56 -8.59 9.45 7.03
N ILE A 57 -8.89 8.37 7.75
CA ILE A 57 -9.68 7.26 7.19
C ILE A 57 -11.16 7.66 7.10
N VAL A 58 -11.71 7.58 5.90
CA VAL A 58 -13.12 7.81 5.60
C VAL A 58 -13.95 6.66 6.18
N LYS A 59 -15.03 7.02 6.88
CA LYS A 59 -16.01 6.08 7.45
C LYS A 59 -17.43 6.28 6.90
N ASP A 60 -17.59 7.23 5.98
CA ASP A 60 -18.87 7.50 5.31
C ASP A 60 -19.16 6.40 4.28
N VAL A 61 -20.12 5.55 4.61
CA VAL A 61 -20.53 4.42 3.76
C VAL A 61 -21.16 4.86 2.44
N LEU A 62 -21.77 6.05 2.38
CA LEU A 62 -22.33 6.57 1.12
C LEU A 62 -21.20 7.00 0.17
N PHE A 63 -20.13 7.56 0.72
CA PHE A 63 -18.93 7.90 -0.05
C PHE A 63 -18.20 6.62 -0.51
N LEU A 64 -17.96 5.69 0.41
CA LEU A 64 -17.24 4.42 0.14
C LEU A 64 -17.99 3.51 -0.83
N GLY A 65 -19.32 3.56 -0.85
CA GLY A 65 -20.16 2.80 -1.78
C GLY A 65 -20.16 3.30 -3.23
N GLN A 66 -19.39 4.35 -3.54
CA GLN A 66 -19.27 4.88 -4.90
C GLN A 66 -18.08 4.26 -5.62
N LYS A 67 -18.27 3.94 -6.91
CA LYS A 67 -17.15 3.49 -7.75
C LYS A 67 -16.08 4.55 -7.89
N SER A 68 -14.83 4.10 -7.87
CA SER A 68 -13.67 4.92 -8.15
C SER A 68 -13.44 5.06 -9.65
N GLU A 69 -13.02 6.25 -10.06
CA GLU A 69 -12.65 6.59 -11.43
C GLU A 69 -11.24 6.09 -11.76
N GLU A 70 -10.95 5.91 -13.03
CA GLU A 70 -9.60 5.60 -13.49
C GLU A 70 -8.61 6.69 -13.03
N ALA A 71 -7.49 6.25 -12.49
CA ALA A 71 -6.36 7.12 -12.17
C ALA A 71 -5.60 7.48 -13.46
N THR A 72 -4.97 8.64 -13.45
CA THR A 72 -4.14 9.17 -14.55
C THR A 72 -2.69 9.37 -14.10
N PRO A 73 -1.72 9.64 -14.99
CA PRO A 73 -0.35 9.92 -14.59
C PRO A 73 -0.18 11.08 -13.60
N GLU A 74 -1.13 12.01 -13.57
CA GLU A 74 -1.17 13.15 -12.65
C GLU A 74 -1.48 12.72 -11.21
N ASP A 75 -2.18 11.57 -11.05
CA ASP A 75 -2.55 11.02 -9.75
C ASP A 75 -1.40 10.26 -9.05
N ARG A 76 -0.18 10.23 -9.63
CA ARG A 76 0.96 9.45 -9.08
C ARG A 76 1.35 9.83 -7.66
N THR A 77 1.15 11.08 -7.27
CA THR A 77 1.43 11.54 -5.90
C THR A 77 0.56 10.85 -4.85
N LEU A 78 -0.60 10.30 -5.26
CA LEU A 78 -1.47 9.52 -4.41
C LEU A 78 -0.77 8.27 -3.83
N ALA A 79 0.27 7.76 -4.52
CA ALA A 79 1.09 6.66 -4.01
C ALA A 79 1.77 7.03 -2.68
N LEU A 80 2.21 8.27 -2.51
CA LEU A 80 2.83 8.76 -1.27
C LEU A 80 1.78 8.86 -0.16
N ASP A 81 0.60 9.41 -0.45
CA ASP A 81 -0.48 9.52 0.52
C ASP A 81 -0.95 8.15 1.04
N LEU A 82 -1.07 7.17 0.14
CA LEU A 82 -1.39 5.78 0.49
C LEU A 82 -0.28 5.14 1.33
N GLN A 83 0.99 5.33 0.94
CA GLN A 83 2.15 4.78 1.64
C GLN A 83 2.25 5.34 3.07
N ASP A 84 2.15 6.65 3.23
CA ASP A 84 2.28 7.32 4.51
C ASP A 84 1.11 6.96 5.44
N THR A 85 -0.12 6.90 4.89
CA THR A 85 -1.30 6.51 5.66
C THR A 85 -1.24 5.04 6.08
N LEU A 86 -0.85 4.12 5.18
CA LEU A 86 -0.67 2.72 5.54
C LEU A 86 0.40 2.55 6.63
N ASN A 87 1.53 3.24 6.50
CA ASN A 87 2.60 3.20 7.51
C ASN A 87 2.13 3.68 8.88
N ALA A 88 1.27 4.69 8.93
CA ALA A 88 0.69 5.19 10.19
C ALA A 88 -0.31 4.21 10.83
N HIS A 89 -0.84 3.24 10.07
CA HIS A 89 -1.83 2.25 10.51
C HIS A 89 -1.34 0.79 10.45
N LEU A 90 -0.02 0.56 10.45
CA LEU A 90 0.58 -0.78 10.29
C LEU A 90 0.13 -1.83 11.31
N LEU A 91 -0.34 -1.42 12.49
CA LEU A 91 -0.87 -2.32 13.52
C LEU A 91 -2.34 -2.68 13.30
N GLU A 92 -3.03 -1.98 12.40
CA GLU A 92 -4.47 -2.06 12.23
C GLU A 92 -4.88 -2.56 10.85
N CYS A 93 -4.06 -2.31 9.82
CA CYS A 93 -4.36 -2.73 8.45
C CYS A 93 -3.12 -3.08 7.64
N VAL A 94 -3.33 -3.82 6.56
CA VAL A 94 -2.31 -4.35 5.66
C VAL A 94 -2.52 -3.93 4.20
N GLY A 95 -3.55 -3.13 3.95
CA GLY A 95 -3.88 -2.56 2.65
C GLY A 95 -4.77 -1.34 2.80
N LEU A 96 -4.82 -0.49 1.78
CA LEU A 96 -5.71 0.67 1.68
C LEU A 96 -6.10 0.92 0.22
N ALA A 97 -7.34 1.31 0.00
CA ALA A 97 -7.79 1.86 -1.26
C ALA A 97 -7.87 3.40 -1.18
N ALA A 98 -7.72 4.07 -2.31
CA ALA A 98 -7.70 5.53 -2.37
C ALA A 98 -8.99 6.18 -1.88
N ASN A 99 -10.17 5.54 -2.07
CA ASN A 99 -11.43 6.04 -1.53
C ASN A 99 -11.45 6.04 0.01
N MET A 100 -10.71 5.14 0.67
CA MET A 100 -10.59 5.13 2.14
C MET A 100 -9.85 6.36 2.68
N ILE A 101 -9.08 7.05 1.84
CA ILE A 101 -8.41 8.32 2.17
C ILE A 101 -9.05 9.54 1.48
N GLY A 102 -10.29 9.39 1.03
CA GLY A 102 -11.11 10.47 0.46
C GLY A 102 -10.90 10.76 -1.02
N VAL A 103 -10.16 9.93 -1.76
CA VAL A 103 -9.85 10.12 -3.18
C VAL A 103 -10.49 9.01 -4.02
N LYS A 104 -11.51 9.33 -4.83
CA LYS A 104 -12.21 8.36 -5.68
C LYS A 104 -11.44 8.05 -6.96
N LYS A 105 -10.22 7.54 -6.82
CA LYS A 105 -9.37 7.08 -7.93
C LYS A 105 -9.02 5.60 -7.75
N ARG A 106 -8.88 4.90 -8.87
CA ARG A 106 -8.52 3.47 -8.88
C ARG A 106 -7.05 3.30 -8.53
N ALA A 107 -6.74 3.41 -7.25
CA ALA A 107 -5.41 3.13 -6.69
C ALA A 107 -5.56 2.39 -5.37
N ILE A 108 -4.74 1.38 -5.17
CA ILE A 108 -4.65 0.62 -3.93
C ILE A 108 -3.19 0.46 -3.52
N ILE A 109 -2.98 0.22 -2.25
CA ILE A 109 -1.69 -0.22 -1.70
C ILE A 109 -1.90 -1.51 -0.92
N ILE A 110 -1.01 -2.47 -1.10
CA ILE A 110 -1.01 -3.74 -0.38
C ILE A 110 0.35 -4.00 0.26
N ARG A 111 0.35 -4.61 1.44
CA ARG A 111 1.57 -5.02 2.12
C ARG A 111 1.99 -6.41 1.67
N MET A 112 3.26 -6.54 1.26
CA MET A 112 3.88 -7.78 0.83
C MET A 112 5.12 -8.07 1.70
N GLY A 113 4.90 -8.66 2.86
CA GLY A 113 5.98 -8.85 3.84
C GLY A 113 6.48 -7.52 4.40
N SER A 114 7.73 -7.17 4.13
CA SER A 114 8.37 -5.91 4.56
C SER A 114 8.14 -4.75 3.58
N GLU A 115 7.66 -5.01 2.39
CA GLU A 115 7.47 -4.01 1.34
C GLU A 115 6.00 -3.72 1.10
N ASN A 116 5.73 -2.54 0.57
CA ASN A 116 4.40 -2.15 0.14
C ASN A 116 4.38 -2.00 -1.39
N LEU A 117 3.31 -2.46 -2.02
CA LEU A 117 3.10 -2.37 -3.45
C LEU A 117 1.89 -1.49 -3.76
N VAL A 118 2.10 -0.42 -4.52
CA VAL A 118 1.02 0.43 -5.03
C VAL A 118 0.62 -0.03 -6.42
N LEU A 119 -0.70 -0.19 -6.62
CA LEU A 119 -1.29 -0.58 -7.89
C LEU A 119 -2.28 0.49 -8.34
N PHE A 120 -1.99 1.16 -9.45
CA PHE A 120 -2.93 2.04 -10.13
C PHE A 120 -3.73 1.26 -11.19
N ASN A 121 -5.03 1.52 -11.27
CA ASN A 121 -5.96 0.90 -12.21
C ASN A 121 -5.85 -0.64 -12.23
N PRO A 122 -5.91 -1.31 -11.05
CA PRO A 122 -5.81 -2.75 -11.00
C PRO A 122 -7.00 -3.40 -11.69
N VAL A 123 -6.70 -4.44 -12.50
CA VAL A 123 -7.67 -5.27 -13.21
C VAL A 123 -7.39 -6.74 -12.92
N LEU A 124 -8.38 -7.44 -12.40
CA LEU A 124 -8.29 -8.87 -12.16
C LEU A 124 -8.35 -9.62 -13.49
N LEU A 125 -7.28 -10.32 -13.86
CA LEU A 125 -7.18 -11.08 -15.10
C LEU A 125 -7.61 -12.53 -14.91
N GLU A 126 -7.17 -13.14 -13.80
CA GLU A 126 -7.41 -14.55 -13.50
C GLU A 126 -7.60 -14.74 -12.00
N LYS A 127 -8.44 -15.70 -11.61
CA LYS A 127 -8.68 -16.09 -10.23
C LYS A 127 -8.91 -17.58 -10.12
N LYS A 128 -8.29 -18.23 -9.11
CA LYS A 128 -8.33 -19.69 -8.91
C LYS A 128 -8.53 -20.03 -7.43
N LYS A 129 -9.05 -21.23 -7.18
CA LYS A 129 -9.20 -21.82 -5.84
C LYS A 129 -10.06 -20.94 -4.91
N PRO A 130 -11.39 -20.86 -5.16
CA PRO A 130 -12.28 -20.07 -4.31
C PRO A 130 -12.37 -20.65 -2.90
N TYR A 131 -12.45 -19.77 -1.88
CA TYR A 131 -12.66 -20.13 -0.49
C TYR A 131 -13.53 -19.09 0.22
N GLN A 132 -14.15 -19.51 1.33
CA GLN A 132 -14.95 -18.62 2.19
C GLN A 132 -14.06 -18.09 3.32
N THR A 133 -14.20 -16.83 3.64
CA THR A 133 -13.49 -16.17 4.75
C THR A 133 -14.35 -15.07 5.36
N GLU A 134 -13.94 -14.57 6.52
CA GLU A 134 -14.51 -13.36 7.13
C GLU A 134 -13.47 -12.27 7.13
N GLU A 135 -13.88 -11.05 6.76
CA GLU A 135 -13.01 -9.90 6.67
C GLU A 135 -13.59 -8.71 7.42
N GLY A 136 -12.70 -7.94 8.04
CA GLY A 136 -12.99 -6.62 8.59
C GLY A 136 -12.29 -5.52 7.80
N CYS A 137 -12.80 -4.32 7.87
CA CYS A 137 -12.24 -3.14 7.22
C CYS A 137 -11.94 -2.05 8.25
N LEU A 138 -10.86 -1.29 8.05
CA LEU A 138 -10.53 -0.14 8.91
C LEU A 138 -11.63 0.94 8.89
N SER A 139 -12.38 1.02 7.80
CA SER A 139 -13.50 1.96 7.63
C SER A 139 -14.81 1.53 8.30
N LEU A 140 -14.95 0.27 8.71
CA LEU A 140 -16.21 -0.31 9.21
C LEU A 140 -16.02 -1.05 10.52
N VAL A 141 -17.12 -1.24 11.25
CA VAL A 141 -17.16 -2.04 12.47
C VAL A 141 -17.60 -3.46 12.16
N GLY A 142 -16.91 -4.45 12.74
CA GLY A 142 -17.22 -5.87 12.62
C GLY A 142 -16.56 -6.54 11.42
N SER A 143 -16.92 -7.81 11.20
CA SER A 143 -16.47 -8.62 10.06
C SER A 143 -17.66 -9.09 9.23
N ARG A 144 -17.43 -9.44 7.96
CA ARG A 144 -18.43 -9.93 7.02
C ARG A 144 -17.90 -11.13 6.26
N PRO A 145 -18.77 -12.14 6.02
CA PRO A 145 -18.39 -13.28 5.20
C PRO A 145 -18.23 -12.86 3.74
N THR A 146 -17.20 -13.34 3.10
CA THR A 146 -16.91 -13.08 1.69
C THR A 146 -16.26 -14.28 1.02
N THR A 147 -16.34 -14.32 -0.32
CA THR A 147 -15.61 -15.31 -1.14
C THR A 147 -14.34 -14.69 -1.68
N ARG A 148 -13.22 -15.35 -1.42
CA ARG A 148 -11.90 -14.96 -1.97
C ARG A 148 -11.33 -16.09 -2.81
N TYR A 149 -10.27 -15.75 -3.54
CA TYR A 149 -9.53 -16.69 -4.37
C TYR A 149 -8.09 -16.74 -3.88
N GLU A 150 -7.59 -17.96 -3.68
CA GLU A 150 -6.23 -18.23 -3.18
C GLU A 150 -5.15 -17.70 -4.13
N GLU A 151 -5.41 -17.78 -5.44
CA GLU A 151 -4.48 -17.36 -6.47
C GLU A 151 -5.18 -16.38 -7.43
N ILE A 152 -4.52 -15.24 -7.68
CA ILE A 152 -5.02 -14.23 -8.61
C ILE A 152 -3.89 -13.70 -9.51
N SER A 153 -4.27 -13.26 -10.70
CA SER A 153 -3.41 -12.49 -11.60
C SER A 153 -4.00 -11.10 -11.79
N VAL A 154 -3.21 -10.05 -11.59
CA VAL A 154 -3.67 -8.65 -11.64
C VAL A 154 -2.78 -7.86 -12.59
N ALA A 155 -3.39 -7.20 -13.58
CA ALA A 155 -2.74 -6.17 -14.37
C ALA A 155 -2.91 -4.81 -13.69
N TYR A 156 -1.88 -3.96 -13.74
CA TYR A 156 -1.90 -2.64 -13.10
C TYR A 156 -0.89 -1.68 -13.72
N ARG A 157 -0.92 -0.42 -13.34
CA ARG A 157 0.15 0.57 -13.56
C ARG A 157 0.96 0.74 -12.29
N ASP A 158 2.29 0.70 -12.38
CA ASP A 158 3.17 0.99 -11.26
C ASP A 158 3.32 2.51 -11.02
N VAL A 159 4.06 2.92 -9.99
CA VAL A 159 4.32 4.33 -9.64
C VAL A 159 5.03 5.11 -10.74
N ASN A 160 5.69 4.44 -11.67
CA ASN A 160 6.29 5.03 -12.88
C ASN A 160 5.34 4.99 -14.08
N TRP A 161 4.07 4.64 -13.86
CA TRP A 161 3.02 4.51 -14.88
C TRP A 161 3.28 3.42 -15.93
N LYS A 162 4.16 2.45 -15.62
CA LYS A 162 4.44 1.31 -16.49
C LYS A 162 3.40 0.21 -16.27
N ALA A 163 2.93 -0.39 -17.37
CA ALA A 163 2.05 -1.55 -17.31
C ALA A 163 2.82 -2.74 -16.74
N LYS A 164 2.21 -3.40 -15.76
CA LYS A 164 2.74 -4.57 -15.06
C LYS A 164 1.65 -5.62 -14.90
N THR A 165 2.06 -6.84 -14.67
CA THR A 165 1.18 -7.93 -14.22
C THR A 165 1.86 -8.63 -13.05
N ILE A 166 1.09 -8.97 -12.03
CA ILE A 166 1.58 -9.68 -10.86
C ILE A 166 0.71 -10.90 -10.58
N GLN A 167 1.34 -11.99 -10.17
CA GLN A 167 0.68 -13.16 -9.60
C GLN A 167 0.76 -13.06 -8.08
N LEU A 168 -0.38 -13.13 -7.43
CA LEU A 168 -0.50 -13.11 -5.97
C LEU A 168 -1.14 -14.40 -5.49
N SER A 169 -0.71 -14.87 -4.32
CA SER A 169 -1.30 -16.04 -3.66
C SER A 169 -1.41 -15.84 -2.15
N GLY A 170 -2.32 -16.59 -1.53
CA GLY A 170 -2.54 -16.53 -0.08
C GLY A 170 -2.97 -15.15 0.40
N PHE A 171 -2.41 -14.71 1.53
CA PHE A 171 -2.83 -13.47 2.18
C PHE A 171 -2.62 -12.20 1.33
N PRO A 172 -1.52 -12.00 0.58
CA PRO A 172 -1.41 -10.89 -0.37
C PRO A 172 -2.50 -10.88 -1.45
N ALA A 173 -2.93 -12.06 -1.93
CA ALA A 173 -4.04 -12.16 -2.88
C ALA A 173 -5.37 -11.74 -2.23
N GLN A 174 -5.59 -12.12 -0.98
CA GLN A 174 -6.77 -11.74 -0.21
C GLN A 174 -6.83 -10.23 0.01
N ILE A 175 -5.72 -9.60 0.46
CA ILE A 175 -5.62 -8.15 0.63
C ILE A 175 -5.94 -7.43 -0.68
N CYS A 176 -5.31 -7.84 -1.78
CA CYS A 176 -5.50 -7.21 -3.08
C CYS A 176 -6.98 -7.23 -3.52
N GLN A 177 -7.66 -8.37 -3.35
CA GLN A 177 -9.08 -8.51 -3.66
C GLN A 177 -9.96 -7.60 -2.80
N HIS A 178 -9.66 -7.49 -1.49
CA HIS A 178 -10.37 -6.61 -0.57
C HIS A 178 -10.25 -5.13 -1.00
N GLU A 179 -9.03 -4.68 -1.30
CA GLU A 179 -8.81 -3.29 -1.72
C GLU A 179 -9.40 -3.01 -3.11
N MET A 180 -9.45 -4.00 -4.00
CA MET A 180 -10.13 -3.86 -5.29
C MET A 180 -11.64 -3.76 -5.14
N ASP A 181 -12.25 -4.44 -4.18
CA ASP A 181 -13.69 -4.31 -3.89
C ASP A 181 -14.03 -2.87 -3.49
N HIS A 182 -13.19 -2.20 -2.70
CA HIS A 182 -13.38 -0.80 -2.36
C HIS A 182 -13.41 0.11 -3.59
N LEU A 183 -12.66 -0.21 -4.64
CA LEU A 183 -12.69 0.56 -5.90
C LEU A 183 -14.01 0.41 -6.67
N GLU A 184 -14.72 -0.71 -6.45
CA GLU A 184 -16.04 -0.95 -7.03
C GLU A 184 -17.19 -0.46 -6.15
N GLY A 185 -16.88 0.16 -4.99
CA GLY A 185 -17.88 0.58 -3.98
C GLY A 185 -18.45 -0.58 -3.18
N ILE A 186 -17.81 -1.73 -3.21
CA ILE A 186 -18.17 -2.89 -2.38
C ILE A 186 -17.51 -2.72 -1.01
N ILE A 187 -18.34 -2.74 0.03
CA ILE A 187 -17.90 -2.52 1.40
C ILE A 187 -18.09 -3.81 2.19
N ILE A 188 -16.99 -4.40 2.66
CA ILE A 188 -16.95 -5.68 3.38
C ILE A 188 -16.55 -5.46 4.83
#